data_5c817166c258dcba5aad65777d6cd12c
#
_entry.id   5c817166c258dcba5aad65777d6cd12c
#
_cell.length_a   1.000
_cell.length_b   1.000
_cell.length_c   1.000
_cell.angle_alpha   90.00
_cell.angle_beta   90.00
_cell.angle_gamma   90.00
#
_symmetry.space_group_name_H-M   'P 1'
#
loop_
_entity.id
_entity.type
_entity.pdbx_description
1 polymer ?
#
loop_
_entity_poly.entity_id
_entity_poly.type
_entity_poly.pdbx_seq_one_letter_code
_entity_poly.pdbx_strand_id
1 'polypeptide(L)'
;LSFAESAYECPAPHWIELFQCTFAKGTKIVTVCGAQGQARYRFGRKNKVPDLTLQSNLKDIYVPWMGTGRFMSENITFVNRDVSYRVYSSLDLLNEDLELQAGIDVIVSDQIIASLTCDTESIQGGISEASNLLEMEGSCWDYYVEKWGACKKEGGWSRYVDGPVFPY
;
A
#
# COMPACT_ATOMS: atom_id res chain seq x y z
N LEU A 1 -28.45 -4.85 -0.45
CA LEU A 1 -27.01 -4.76 -0.16
C LEU A 1 -26.77 -5.33 1.22
N SER A 2 -26.04 -6.43 1.30
CA SER A 2 -25.73 -7.10 2.57
C SER A 2 -24.80 -6.23 3.40
N PHE A 3 -25.08 -6.04 4.69
CA PHE A 3 -24.27 -5.29 5.64
C PHE A 3 -22.79 -5.77 5.69
N ALA A 4 -22.49 -6.95 5.21
CA ALA A 4 -21.16 -7.52 5.20
C ALA A 4 -20.29 -7.03 4.02
N GLU A 5 -20.88 -6.67 2.89
CA GLU A 5 -20.15 -6.13 1.75
C GLU A 5 -19.66 -4.71 2.03
N SER A 6 -20.43 -3.90 2.73
CA SER A 6 -20.06 -2.54 3.12
C SER A 6 -18.91 -2.47 4.13
N ALA A 7 -18.61 -3.55 4.85
CA ALA A 7 -17.54 -3.57 5.87
C ALA A 7 -16.13 -3.47 5.27
N TYR A 8 -15.95 -3.84 4.01
CA TYR A 8 -14.66 -3.80 3.29
C TYR A 8 -14.57 -2.67 2.28
N GLU A 9 -15.68 -2.01 1.96
CA GLU A 9 -15.69 -0.86 1.05
C GLU A 9 -15.01 0.36 1.66
N CYS A 10 -14.34 1.14 0.80
CA CYS A 10 -13.81 2.43 1.20
C CYS A 10 -14.94 3.46 1.22
N PRO A 11 -15.15 4.18 2.34
CA PRO A 11 -16.26 5.10 2.47
C PRO A 11 -16.13 6.30 1.52
N ALA A 12 -16.96 6.34 0.48
CA ALA A 12 -17.06 7.50 -0.39
C ALA A 12 -17.64 8.72 0.37
N PRO A 13 -17.34 9.98 -0.04
CA PRO A 13 -16.49 10.38 -1.14
C PRO A 13 -15.02 10.60 -0.76
N HIS A 14 -14.64 10.51 0.53
CA HIS A 14 -13.36 10.97 1.04
C HIS A 14 -12.26 9.90 1.07
N TRP A 15 -12.63 8.64 0.96
CA TRP A 15 -11.71 7.52 0.95
C TRP A 15 -11.60 6.92 -0.45
N ILE A 16 -10.38 6.61 -0.86
CA ILE A 16 -10.09 5.91 -2.10
C ILE A 16 -9.58 4.50 -1.81
N GLU A 17 -9.85 3.57 -2.71
CA GLU A 17 -9.29 2.23 -2.65
C GLU A 17 -7.85 2.25 -3.15
N LEU A 18 -6.92 1.95 -2.24
CA LEU A 18 -5.51 1.81 -2.56
C LEU A 18 -5.18 0.39 -3.02
N PHE A 19 -5.85 -0.60 -2.42
CA PHE A 19 -5.64 -2.00 -2.76
C PHE A 19 -6.80 -2.86 -2.29
N GLN A 20 -7.15 -3.85 -3.10
CA GLN A 20 -8.08 -4.91 -2.72
C GLN A 20 -7.71 -6.20 -3.42
N CYS A 21 -7.78 -7.32 -2.72
CA CYS A 21 -7.82 -8.64 -3.33
C CYS A 21 -8.53 -9.66 -2.44
N THR A 22 -8.83 -10.82 -3.01
CA THR A 22 -9.32 -11.98 -2.29
C THR A 22 -8.26 -13.07 -2.18
N PHE A 23 -8.48 -13.99 -1.24
CA PHE A 23 -7.64 -15.16 -0.98
C PHE A 23 -8.51 -16.41 -0.90
N ALA A 24 -7.85 -17.56 -1.11
CA ALA A 24 -8.50 -18.86 -0.98
C ALA A 24 -9.81 -18.95 -1.78
N LYS A 25 -9.74 -18.63 -3.06
CA LYS A 25 -10.88 -18.64 -4.00
C LYS A 25 -12.04 -17.76 -3.53
N GLY A 26 -11.73 -16.53 -3.11
CA GLY A 26 -12.71 -15.54 -2.75
C GLY A 26 -13.31 -15.65 -1.34
N THR A 27 -12.79 -16.54 -0.48
CA THR A 27 -13.34 -16.73 0.87
C THR A 27 -12.89 -15.67 1.86
N LYS A 28 -11.68 -15.12 1.68
CA LYS A 28 -11.12 -14.03 2.48
C LYS A 28 -10.84 -12.82 1.60
N ILE A 29 -10.80 -11.65 2.20
CA ILE A 29 -10.57 -10.38 1.53
C ILE A 29 -9.67 -9.49 2.37
N VAL A 30 -8.82 -8.72 1.69
CA VAL A 30 -8.14 -7.54 2.24
C VAL A 30 -8.58 -6.32 1.47
N THR A 31 -8.75 -5.21 2.18
CA THR A 31 -8.96 -3.89 1.59
C THR A 31 -8.09 -2.87 2.30
N VAL A 32 -7.38 -2.08 1.52
CA VAL A 32 -6.62 -0.91 1.99
C VAL A 32 -7.25 0.33 1.39
N CYS A 33 -7.68 1.23 2.26
CA CYS A 33 -8.27 2.50 1.89
C CYS A 33 -7.36 3.65 2.34
N GLY A 34 -7.25 4.69 1.53
CA GLY A 34 -6.55 5.91 1.86
C GLY A 34 -7.48 7.12 1.82
N ALA A 35 -7.21 8.08 2.68
CA ALA A 35 -7.82 9.39 2.68
C ALA A 35 -6.75 10.43 3.01
N GLN A 36 -7.10 11.71 2.92
CA GLN A 36 -6.19 12.75 3.34
C GLN A 36 -5.83 12.55 4.82
N GLY A 37 -4.54 12.31 5.10
CA GLY A 37 -4.00 12.10 6.43
C GLY A 37 -4.15 10.71 7.02
N GLN A 38 -4.90 9.81 6.42
CA GLN A 38 -5.19 8.52 7.03
C GLN A 38 -5.15 7.36 6.03
N ALA A 39 -4.85 6.17 6.54
CA ALA A 39 -5.02 4.91 5.83
C ALA A 39 -5.63 3.85 6.74
N ARG A 40 -6.35 2.92 6.14
CA ARG A 40 -7.06 1.86 6.83
C ARG A 40 -6.86 0.52 6.14
N TYR A 41 -6.51 -0.47 6.91
CA TYR A 41 -6.38 -1.86 6.53
C TYR A 41 -7.52 -2.67 7.15
N ARG A 42 -8.16 -3.53 6.38
CA ARG A 42 -9.15 -4.49 6.85
C ARG A 42 -8.91 -5.84 6.21
N PHE A 43 -8.95 -6.87 7.04
CA PHE A 43 -8.76 -8.25 6.60
C PHE A 43 -9.72 -9.18 7.32
N GLY A 44 -10.23 -10.18 6.62
CA GLY A 44 -11.07 -11.21 7.21
C GLY A 44 -11.88 -11.99 6.18
N ARG A 45 -12.93 -12.66 6.62
CA ARG A 45 -13.84 -13.38 5.73
C ARG A 45 -14.74 -12.41 4.98
N LYS A 46 -14.87 -12.58 3.66
CA LYS A 46 -15.59 -11.66 2.77
C LYS A 46 -17.00 -11.29 3.24
N ASN A 47 -17.74 -12.22 3.81
CA ASN A 47 -19.14 -12.03 4.22
C ASN A 47 -19.31 -11.86 5.74
N LYS A 48 -18.26 -11.45 6.45
CA LYS A 48 -18.27 -11.24 7.89
C LYS A 48 -17.61 -9.92 8.26
N VAL A 49 -17.79 -9.51 9.51
CA VAL A 49 -17.06 -8.40 10.10
C VAL A 49 -15.55 -8.70 9.99
N PRO A 50 -14.71 -7.72 9.63
CA PRO A 50 -13.27 -7.92 9.57
C PRO A 50 -12.68 -8.52 10.84
N ASP A 51 -11.82 -9.53 10.68
CA ASP A 51 -11.08 -10.13 11.79
C ASP A 51 -10.02 -9.16 12.32
N LEU A 52 -9.50 -8.30 11.44
CA LEU A 52 -8.51 -7.27 11.77
C LEU A 52 -8.83 -5.98 11.05
N THR A 53 -8.86 -4.88 11.80
CA THR A 53 -8.95 -3.51 11.28
C THR A 53 -7.84 -2.67 11.90
N LEU A 54 -6.99 -2.07 11.06
CA LEU A 54 -5.95 -1.13 11.46
C LEU A 54 -6.22 0.21 10.78
N GLN A 55 -6.09 1.29 11.54
CA GLN A 55 -6.16 2.65 11.01
C GLN A 55 -5.01 3.45 11.60
N SER A 56 -4.32 4.18 10.75
CA SER A 56 -3.13 4.96 11.13
C SER A 56 -3.08 6.26 10.35
N ASN A 57 -2.33 7.24 10.87
CA ASN A 57 -1.98 8.39 10.06
C ASN A 57 -1.13 7.92 8.88
N LEU A 58 -1.41 8.42 7.70
CA LEU A 58 -0.71 8.03 6.48
C LEU A 58 0.81 8.30 6.57
N LYS A 59 1.22 9.39 7.23
CA LYS A 59 2.64 9.73 7.47
C LYS A 59 3.38 8.74 8.39
N ASP A 60 2.64 7.96 9.19
CA ASP A 60 3.21 6.98 10.12
C ASP A 60 3.28 5.57 9.52
N ILE A 61 2.79 5.41 8.30
CA ILE A 61 2.80 4.15 7.55
C ILE A 61 4.01 4.13 6.61
N TYR A 62 4.68 2.98 6.52
CA TYR A 62 5.74 2.82 5.56
C TYR A 62 5.17 2.59 4.16
N VAL A 63 5.38 3.57 3.28
CA VAL A 63 5.04 3.53 1.85
C VAL A 63 6.29 3.91 1.08
N PRO A 64 7.15 2.96 0.71
CA PRO A 64 8.37 3.28 -0.02
C PRO A 64 8.01 3.86 -1.39
N TRP A 65 8.84 4.81 -1.83
CA TRP A 65 8.75 5.29 -3.20
C TRP A 65 9.09 4.17 -4.18
N MET A 66 8.30 4.04 -5.24
CA MET A 66 8.55 3.05 -6.27
C MET A 66 9.80 3.40 -7.07
N GLY A 67 10.81 2.53 -6.98
CA GLY A 67 11.97 2.58 -7.85
C GLY A 67 11.62 2.16 -9.28
N THR A 68 12.47 2.52 -10.23
CA THR A 68 12.45 2.02 -11.59
C THR A 68 13.39 0.82 -11.72
N GLY A 69 12.93 -0.25 -12.36
CA GLY A 69 13.74 -1.46 -12.56
C GLY A 69 12.98 -2.56 -13.28
N ARG A 70 13.52 -3.76 -13.25
CA ARG A 70 12.86 -4.94 -13.82
C ARG A 70 11.50 -5.21 -13.20
N PHE A 71 11.40 -5.02 -11.90
CA PHE A 71 10.16 -5.23 -11.15
C PHE A 71 9.51 -3.88 -10.83
N MET A 72 8.26 -3.73 -11.19
CA MET A 72 7.41 -2.69 -10.60
C MET A 72 6.82 -3.27 -9.31
N SER A 73 7.30 -2.81 -8.16
CA SER A 73 6.84 -3.28 -6.86
C SER A 73 6.30 -2.14 -6.04
N GLU A 74 5.13 -2.33 -5.51
CA GLU A 74 4.47 -1.41 -4.59
C GLU A 74 4.22 -2.11 -3.28
N ASN A 75 4.34 -1.41 -2.17
CA ASN A 75 3.91 -1.94 -0.89
C ASN A 75 3.49 -0.84 0.08
N ILE A 76 2.66 -1.22 1.04
CA ILE A 76 2.23 -0.41 2.16
C ILE A 76 2.21 -1.28 3.41
N THR A 77 2.83 -0.81 4.48
CA THR A 77 3.00 -1.60 5.70
C THR A 77 2.31 -0.93 6.88
N PHE A 78 1.41 -1.67 7.50
CA PHE A 78 0.72 -1.31 8.74
C PHE A 78 1.36 -2.03 9.91
N VAL A 79 1.44 -1.36 11.05
CA VAL A 79 2.02 -1.93 12.27
C VAL A 79 0.95 -2.03 13.35
N ASN A 80 0.84 -3.21 13.96
CA ASN A 80 0.02 -3.46 15.12
C ASN A 80 0.89 -4.08 16.23
N ARG A 81 1.32 -3.27 17.19
CA ARG A 81 2.31 -3.63 18.23
C ARG A 81 3.65 -4.04 17.60
N ASP A 82 4.04 -5.31 17.74
CA ASP A 82 5.27 -5.92 17.21
C ASP A 82 5.08 -6.67 15.87
N VAL A 83 3.86 -6.64 15.33
CA VAL A 83 3.50 -7.29 14.06
C VAL A 83 3.32 -6.26 12.96
N SER A 84 4.01 -6.45 11.85
CA SER A 84 3.83 -5.66 10.62
C SER A 84 3.06 -6.47 9.58
N TYR A 85 2.12 -5.80 8.92
CA TYR A 85 1.32 -6.34 7.83
C TYR A 85 1.68 -5.57 6.56
N ARG A 86 2.46 -6.19 5.70
CA ARG A 86 2.91 -5.63 4.42
C ARG A 86 2.00 -6.12 3.30
N VAL A 87 1.21 -5.22 2.76
CA VAL A 87 0.46 -5.45 1.52
C VAL A 87 1.35 -5.07 0.36
N TYR A 88 1.49 -5.94 -0.62
CA TYR A 88 2.36 -5.72 -1.77
C TYR A 88 1.70 -6.11 -3.09
N SER A 89 2.14 -5.47 -4.15
CA SER A 89 1.94 -5.93 -5.53
C SER A 89 3.25 -5.83 -6.30
N SER A 90 3.48 -6.74 -7.22
CA SER A 90 4.70 -6.80 -8.03
C SER A 90 4.40 -7.29 -9.44
N LEU A 91 4.97 -6.62 -10.42
CA LEU A 91 4.89 -6.95 -11.83
C LEU A 91 6.31 -7.13 -12.38
N ASP A 92 6.62 -8.29 -12.96
CA ASP A 92 7.88 -8.53 -13.66
C ASP A 92 7.75 -8.03 -15.10
N LEU A 93 8.43 -6.91 -15.41
CA LEU A 93 8.37 -6.26 -16.72
C LEU A 93 9.10 -7.05 -17.83
N LEU A 94 9.93 -8.03 -17.49
CA LEU A 94 10.62 -8.90 -18.44
C LEU A 94 9.86 -10.20 -18.72
N ASN A 95 8.81 -10.48 -17.97
CA ASN A 95 7.94 -11.61 -18.24
C ASN A 95 6.93 -11.22 -19.33
N GLU A 96 6.92 -11.99 -20.41
CA GLU A 96 6.01 -11.74 -21.56
C GLU A 96 4.53 -11.80 -21.15
N ASP A 97 4.20 -12.59 -20.15
CA ASP A 97 2.82 -12.73 -19.65
C ASP A 97 2.40 -11.56 -18.74
N LEU A 98 3.33 -10.70 -18.32
CA LEU A 98 3.08 -9.54 -17.43
C LEU A 98 2.18 -9.88 -16.23
N GLU A 99 2.45 -11.01 -15.59
CA GLU A 99 1.61 -11.49 -14.49
C GLU A 99 1.80 -10.63 -13.23
N LEU A 100 0.71 -10.04 -12.76
CA LEU A 100 0.67 -9.28 -11.51
C LEU A 100 0.55 -10.24 -10.33
N GLN A 101 1.52 -10.17 -9.43
CA GLN A 101 1.51 -10.91 -8.16
C GLN A 101 1.26 -9.95 -7.01
N ALA A 102 0.42 -10.33 -6.06
CA ALA A 102 0.13 -9.52 -4.90
C ALA A 102 -0.20 -10.39 -3.68
N GLY A 103 -0.11 -9.78 -2.51
CA GLY A 103 -0.40 -10.51 -1.28
C GLY A 103 -0.17 -9.71 -0.02
N ILE A 104 -0.15 -10.44 1.09
CA ILE A 104 0.14 -9.91 2.42
C ILE A 104 1.25 -10.75 3.04
N ASP A 105 2.29 -10.08 3.53
CA ASP A 105 3.27 -10.68 4.44
C ASP A 105 3.02 -10.22 5.86
N VAL A 106 3.03 -11.16 6.78
CA VAL A 106 3.00 -10.92 8.23
C VAL A 106 4.42 -11.03 8.76
N ILE A 107 4.92 -9.96 9.35
CA ILE A 107 6.33 -9.81 9.73
C ILE A 107 6.43 -9.57 11.24
N VAL A 108 7.30 -10.32 11.89
CA VAL A 108 7.65 -10.15 13.31
C VAL A 108 9.18 -10.18 13.43
N SER A 109 9.76 -9.19 14.10
CA SER A 109 11.23 -9.10 14.27
C SER A 109 11.98 -9.24 12.94
N ASP A 110 11.54 -8.51 11.92
CA ASP A 110 12.09 -8.50 10.56
C ASP A 110 12.04 -9.85 9.81
N GLN A 111 11.28 -10.82 10.33
CA GLN A 111 11.07 -12.12 9.70
C GLN A 111 9.64 -12.27 9.22
N ILE A 112 9.48 -12.75 7.98
CA ILE A 112 8.16 -13.13 7.45
C ILE A 112 7.76 -14.45 8.13
N ILE A 113 6.71 -14.39 8.94
CA ILE A 113 6.16 -15.55 9.64
C ILE A 113 4.95 -16.18 8.94
N ALA A 114 4.32 -15.43 8.05
CA ALA A 114 3.22 -15.90 7.22
C ALA A 114 3.12 -15.06 5.95
N SER A 115 2.68 -15.67 4.87
CA SER A 115 2.39 -15.02 3.59
C SER A 115 1.08 -15.52 3.03
N LEU A 116 0.28 -14.61 2.49
CA LEU A 116 -0.95 -14.90 1.78
C LEU A 116 -0.85 -14.34 0.37
N THR A 117 -1.07 -15.18 -0.64
CA THR A 117 -1.07 -14.76 -2.04
C THR A 117 -2.49 -14.50 -2.51
N CYS A 118 -2.71 -13.37 -3.18
CA CYS A 118 -4.01 -13.02 -3.75
C CYS A 118 -4.44 -14.01 -4.84
N ASP A 119 -5.75 -14.22 -4.95
CA ASP A 119 -6.35 -14.79 -6.16
C ASP A 119 -6.08 -13.79 -7.30
N THR A 120 -5.38 -14.21 -8.35
CA THR A 120 -4.79 -13.32 -9.38
C THR A 120 -5.82 -12.37 -10.01
N GLU A 121 -6.98 -12.87 -10.38
CA GLU A 121 -8.03 -12.07 -11.05
C GLU A 121 -8.76 -11.09 -10.10
N SER A 122 -8.50 -11.18 -8.79
CA SER A 122 -9.16 -10.35 -7.78
C SER A 122 -8.39 -9.07 -7.42
N ILE A 123 -7.17 -8.91 -7.93
CA ILE A 123 -6.29 -7.81 -7.57
C ILE A 123 -6.80 -6.51 -8.18
N GLN A 124 -7.05 -5.50 -7.34
CA GLN A 124 -7.56 -4.18 -7.72
C GLN A 124 -6.82 -3.07 -6.97
N GLY A 125 -6.86 -1.87 -7.54
CA GLY A 125 -6.27 -0.67 -6.95
C GLY A 125 -4.81 -0.44 -7.35
N GLY A 126 -4.24 0.61 -6.78
CA GLY A 126 -2.83 1.00 -6.94
C GLY A 126 -2.32 1.59 -5.63
N ILE A 127 -1.41 0.88 -4.99
CA ILE A 127 -0.80 1.30 -3.71
C ILE A 127 -0.03 2.61 -3.87
N SER A 128 0.52 2.88 -5.06
CA SER A 128 1.23 4.12 -5.38
C SER A 128 0.39 5.39 -5.18
N GLU A 129 -0.94 5.29 -5.24
CA GLU A 129 -1.81 6.42 -4.93
C GLU A 129 -1.65 6.93 -3.48
N ALA A 130 -1.12 6.10 -2.57
CA ALA A 130 -0.76 6.54 -1.22
C ALA A 130 0.33 7.62 -1.24
N SER A 131 1.26 7.55 -2.20
CA SER A 131 2.28 8.59 -2.40
C SER A 131 1.65 9.92 -2.82
N ASN A 132 0.65 9.88 -3.70
CA ASN A 132 -0.08 11.08 -4.12
C ASN A 132 -0.80 11.73 -2.92
N LEU A 133 -1.40 10.93 -2.05
CA LEU A 133 -2.03 11.44 -0.83
C LEU A 133 -1.01 12.10 0.11
N LEU A 134 0.18 11.53 0.26
CA LEU A 134 1.27 12.11 1.05
C LEU A 134 1.78 13.43 0.44
N GLU A 135 1.94 13.49 -0.87
CA GLU A 135 2.32 14.72 -1.57
C GLU A 135 1.26 15.83 -1.39
N MET A 136 -0.02 15.48 -1.46
CA MET A 136 -1.13 16.43 -1.23
C MET A 136 -1.12 17.02 0.19
N GLU A 137 -0.55 16.33 1.16
CA GLU A 137 -0.35 16.82 2.54
C GLU A 137 0.91 17.67 2.70
N GLY A 138 1.68 17.86 1.63
CA GLY A 138 2.94 18.60 1.65
C GLY A 138 4.13 17.75 2.09
N SER A 139 4.03 16.44 2.01
CA SER A 139 5.15 15.53 2.22
C SER A 139 5.95 15.33 0.94
N CYS A 140 7.26 15.14 1.09
CA CYS A 140 8.18 14.79 0.02
C CYS A 140 8.97 13.54 0.42
N TRP A 141 9.29 12.70 -0.56
CA TRP A 141 10.17 11.56 -0.35
C TRP A 141 11.62 12.02 -0.25
N ASP A 142 12.30 11.60 0.81
CA ASP A 142 13.74 11.82 0.98
C ASP A 142 14.48 10.52 0.60
N TYR A 143 15.21 10.57 -0.52
CA TYR A 143 15.95 9.42 -1.06
C TYR A 143 17.14 9.00 -0.21
N TYR A 144 17.68 9.89 0.61
CA TYR A 144 18.87 9.58 1.42
C TYR A 144 18.50 8.78 2.67
N VAL A 145 17.35 9.07 3.26
CA VAL A 145 16.87 8.39 4.48
C VAL A 145 15.70 7.45 4.21
N GLU A 146 15.27 7.36 2.95
CA GLU A 146 14.17 6.52 2.49
C GLU A 146 12.89 6.70 3.33
N LYS A 147 12.49 7.95 3.51
CA LYS A 147 11.31 8.33 4.30
C LYS A 147 10.57 9.51 3.70
N TRP A 148 9.27 9.56 3.97
CA TRP A 148 8.45 10.74 3.75
C TRP A 148 8.66 11.75 4.86
N GLY A 149 8.74 13.01 4.51
CA GLY A 149 8.92 14.13 5.45
C GLY A 149 8.45 15.44 4.86
N ALA A 150 8.54 16.52 5.62
CA ALA A 150 8.20 17.84 5.13
C ALA A 150 9.10 18.24 3.94
N CYS A 151 8.49 18.77 2.88
CA CYS A 151 9.24 19.27 1.73
C CYS A 151 10.15 20.43 2.15
N LYS A 152 11.42 20.39 1.77
CA LYS A 152 12.35 21.51 2.02
C LYS A 152 11.99 22.70 1.15
N LYS A 153 11.90 23.88 1.75
CA LYS A 153 11.58 25.14 1.07
C LYS A 153 12.83 25.78 0.44
N GLU A 154 13.58 25.10 -0.38
CA GLU A 154 14.65 25.73 -1.12
C GLU A 154 14.45 25.59 -2.62
N GLY A 155 14.16 26.74 -3.27
CA GLY A 155 14.30 26.89 -4.73
C GLY A 155 13.28 26.17 -5.59
N GLY A 156 12.02 26.43 -5.38
CA GLY A 156 10.99 26.50 -6.46
C GLY A 156 10.76 25.32 -7.40
N TRP A 157 11.41 24.15 -7.29
CA TRP A 157 11.26 23.05 -8.26
C TRP A 157 11.56 21.66 -7.74
N SER A 158 11.60 21.36 -6.48
CA SER A 158 11.80 19.96 -6.12
C SER A 158 10.61 19.36 -5.37
N ARG A 159 9.73 18.73 -6.11
CA ARG A 159 8.93 17.62 -5.57
C ARG A 159 9.81 16.43 -5.18
N TYR A 160 11.12 16.51 -5.49
CA TYR A 160 12.13 15.52 -5.22
C TYR A 160 13.32 16.20 -4.58
N VAL A 161 13.52 16.00 -3.29
CA VAL A 161 14.74 16.40 -2.63
C VAL A 161 15.86 15.53 -3.18
N ASP A 162 16.70 16.13 -4.03
CA ASP A 162 17.97 15.58 -4.54
C ASP A 162 18.02 14.05 -4.71
N GLY A 163 17.20 13.51 -5.61
CA GLY A 163 17.42 12.18 -6.14
C GLY A 163 18.73 12.14 -6.94
N PRO A 164 19.43 11.00 -7.03
CA PRO A 164 20.62 10.89 -7.83
C PRO A 164 20.30 11.30 -9.26
N VAL A 165 21.02 12.31 -9.76
CA VAL A 165 21.03 12.64 -11.18
C VAL A 165 21.74 11.49 -11.86
N PHE A 166 20.99 10.61 -12.50
CA PHE A 166 21.60 9.59 -13.36
C PHE A 166 22.15 10.31 -14.59
N PRO A 167 23.47 10.25 -14.83
CA PRO A 167 24.02 10.71 -16.10
C PRO A 167 23.49 9.78 -17.20
N TYR A 168 22.88 10.36 -18.20
CA TYR A 168 22.50 9.67 -19.44
C TYR A 168 23.76 9.20 -20.20
#